data_feefaef4e05ed05617040279cab3ac8d
#
_entry.id   feefaef4e05ed05617040279cab3ac8d
#
_cell.length_a   1.000
_cell.length_b   1.000
_cell.length_c   1.000
_cell.angle_alpha   90.00
_cell.angle_beta   90.00
_cell.angle_gamma   90.00
#
_symmetry.space_group_name_H-M   'P 1'
#
loop_
_entity.id
_entity.type
_entity.pdbx_description
1 polymer ?
#
loop_
_entity_poly.entity_id
_entity_poly.type
_entity_poly.pdbx_seq_one_letter_code
_entity_poly.pdbx_strand_id
1 'polypeptide(L)'
;KDVEIAYNCSSSLLRSVFQTSESSKHNAKKAYYDFIKHTISDSDNADHQKDFFEMLQTFAKERKIGVVCDFNGSSRALCIDKNFFKEQNINFYSINENEIVHEIIPEAENLIYVAQEMERLQKEGHKDAVLGYMPDCDGDRGNIVYWDEKLQKAVILKAQEVFSLSVLAELTYSIWKNSSDSSFKPAVAVNCPTSMRIEEIANKLGAKVFRAEVGEANVVNLAREKRAEGYNIRILGEGSNGGTI
;
A
#
# COMPACT_ATOMS: atom_id res chain seq x y z
N LYS A 1 9.08 21.01 -29.31
CA LYS A 1 10.54 21.15 -29.10
C LYS A 1 11.16 19.79 -28.77
N ASP A 2 10.72 19.08 -27.73
CA ASP A 2 11.32 17.80 -27.29
C ASP A 2 11.06 16.67 -28.30
N VAL A 3 9.87 16.60 -28.89
CA VAL A 3 9.53 15.67 -29.98
C VAL A 3 10.41 15.92 -31.21
N GLU A 4 10.68 17.15 -31.53
CA GLU A 4 11.51 17.55 -32.65
C GLU A 4 13.01 17.20 -32.42
N ILE A 5 13.47 17.35 -31.18
CA ILE A 5 14.81 16.89 -30.77
C ILE A 5 14.92 15.37 -30.90
N ALA A 6 13.93 14.63 -30.41
CA ALA A 6 13.91 13.17 -30.49
C ALA A 6 13.87 12.68 -31.94
N TYR A 7 13.09 13.33 -32.81
CA TYR A 7 13.00 12.99 -34.24
C TYR A 7 14.31 13.16 -34.97
N ASN A 8 15.12 14.17 -34.60
CA ASN A 8 16.41 14.48 -35.22
C ASN A 8 17.62 13.78 -34.56
N CYS A 9 17.40 12.92 -33.57
CA CYS A 9 18.47 12.18 -32.94
C CYS A 9 19.11 11.14 -33.86
N SER A 10 20.43 11.00 -33.76
CA SER A 10 21.12 9.91 -34.44
C SER A 10 20.73 8.54 -33.88
N SER A 11 20.79 7.51 -34.73
CA SER A 11 20.49 6.13 -34.30
C SER A 11 21.43 5.64 -33.17
N SER A 12 22.67 6.14 -33.13
CA SER A 12 23.64 5.82 -32.06
C SER A 12 23.23 6.44 -30.74
N LEU A 13 22.76 7.69 -30.75
CA LEU A 13 22.27 8.38 -29.54
C LEU A 13 21.03 7.70 -29.03
N LEU A 14 20.07 7.35 -29.89
CA LEU A 14 18.86 6.62 -29.48
C LEU A 14 19.20 5.27 -28.83
N ARG A 15 20.13 4.50 -29.40
CA ARG A 15 20.58 3.23 -28.77
C ARG A 15 21.21 3.47 -27.41
N SER A 16 22.04 4.49 -27.25
CA SER A 16 22.61 4.86 -25.95
C SER A 16 21.54 5.21 -24.93
N VAL A 17 20.53 5.99 -25.32
CA VAL A 17 19.40 6.34 -24.46
C VAL A 17 18.63 5.08 -24.04
N PHE A 18 18.34 4.16 -24.96
CA PHE A 18 17.65 2.91 -24.60
C PHE A 18 18.47 2.05 -23.64
N GLN A 19 19.77 1.90 -23.85
CA GLN A 19 20.65 1.16 -22.93
C GLN A 19 20.68 1.80 -21.54
N THR A 20 20.78 3.14 -21.46
CA THR A 20 20.72 3.88 -20.19
C THR A 20 19.35 3.75 -19.52
N SER A 21 18.27 3.74 -20.32
CA SER A 21 16.90 3.57 -19.81
C SER A 21 16.73 2.24 -19.08
N GLU A 22 17.23 1.12 -19.61
CA GLU A 22 17.11 -0.19 -18.95
C GLU A 22 17.89 -0.25 -17.62
N SER A 23 19.10 0.32 -17.57
CA SER A 23 19.84 0.40 -16.31
C SER A 23 19.17 1.34 -15.31
N SER A 24 18.65 2.47 -15.76
CA SER A 24 17.91 3.42 -14.92
C SER A 24 16.61 2.81 -14.36
N LYS A 25 15.89 2.02 -15.16
CA LYS A 25 14.70 1.28 -14.74
C LYS A 25 15.01 0.28 -13.61
N HIS A 26 16.13 -0.46 -13.76
CA HIS A 26 16.57 -1.37 -12.70
C HIS A 26 16.90 -0.60 -11.41
N ASN A 27 17.65 0.50 -11.50
CA ASN A 27 18.00 1.33 -10.37
C ASN A 27 16.76 1.95 -9.69
N ALA A 28 15.81 2.41 -10.50
CA ALA A 28 14.54 2.97 -9.98
C ALA A 28 13.73 1.91 -9.19
N LYS A 29 13.61 0.69 -9.73
CA LYS A 29 12.94 -0.42 -9.03
C LYS A 29 13.64 -0.77 -7.72
N LYS A 30 14.99 -0.81 -7.73
CA LYS A 30 15.76 -1.06 -6.53
C LYS A 30 15.56 0.05 -5.49
N ALA A 31 15.64 1.30 -5.88
CA ALA A 31 15.42 2.43 -4.98
C ALA A 31 14.00 2.42 -4.38
N TYR A 32 13.00 2.09 -5.19
CA TYR A 32 11.62 1.95 -4.72
C TYR A 32 11.45 0.77 -3.75
N TYR A 33 12.10 -0.36 -4.04
CA TYR A 33 12.11 -1.50 -3.14
C TYR A 33 12.74 -1.16 -1.77
N ASP A 34 13.89 -0.49 -1.79
CA ASP A 34 14.58 -0.06 -0.56
C ASP A 34 13.73 0.94 0.23
N PHE A 35 13.06 1.88 -0.47
CA PHE A 35 12.11 2.81 0.13
C PHE A 35 10.93 2.11 0.80
N ILE A 36 10.32 1.13 0.14
CA ILE A 36 9.21 0.34 0.70
C ILE A 36 9.65 -0.42 1.95
N LYS A 37 10.84 -1.03 1.93
CA LYS A 37 11.38 -1.71 3.11
C LYS A 37 11.59 -0.75 4.29
N HIS A 38 12.17 0.42 4.03
CA HIS A 38 12.33 1.47 5.02
C HIS A 38 10.97 1.91 5.59
N THR A 39 10.01 2.20 4.73
CA THR A 39 8.68 2.68 5.14
C THR A 39 7.94 1.65 5.99
N ILE A 40 7.89 0.39 5.56
CA ILE A 40 7.17 -0.68 6.29
C ILE A 40 7.82 -0.96 7.65
N SER A 41 9.16 -1.06 7.70
CA SER A 41 9.87 -1.37 8.96
C SER A 41 10.03 -0.16 9.89
N ASP A 42 9.77 1.06 9.39
CA ASP A 42 10.04 2.31 10.10
C ASP A 42 11.48 2.38 10.61
N SER A 43 12.45 2.02 9.78
CA SER A 43 13.84 1.97 10.20
C SER A 43 14.82 2.13 9.05
N ASP A 44 15.85 2.96 9.25
CA ASP A 44 17.04 3.04 8.40
C ASP A 44 18.11 2.00 8.78
N ASN A 45 17.97 1.34 9.91
CA ASN A 45 18.91 0.34 10.39
C ASN A 45 18.68 -1.01 9.68
N ALA A 46 19.71 -1.50 8.98
CA ALA A 46 19.63 -2.73 8.19
C ALA A 46 19.30 -3.98 9.03
N ASP A 47 19.82 -4.07 10.25
CA ASP A 47 19.56 -5.20 11.15
C ASP A 47 18.09 -5.17 11.62
N HIS A 48 17.57 -4.02 12.01
CA HIS A 48 16.16 -3.88 12.37
C HIS A 48 15.22 -4.17 11.19
N GLN A 49 15.57 -3.74 9.97
CA GLN A 49 14.81 -4.11 8.78
C GLN A 49 14.80 -5.63 8.57
N LYS A 50 15.98 -6.25 8.70
CA LYS A 50 16.13 -7.70 8.56
C LYS A 50 15.26 -8.46 9.56
N ASP A 51 15.36 -8.13 10.84
CA ASP A 51 14.56 -8.76 11.90
C ASP A 51 13.06 -8.63 11.65
N PHE A 52 12.61 -7.44 11.23
CA PHE A 52 11.21 -7.19 10.88
C PHE A 52 10.74 -8.10 9.73
N PHE A 53 11.51 -8.16 8.64
CA PHE A 53 11.12 -8.96 7.47
C PHE A 53 11.24 -10.47 7.74
N GLU A 54 12.18 -10.93 8.54
CA GLU A 54 12.26 -12.34 8.99
C GLU A 54 11.03 -12.71 9.85
N MET A 55 10.57 -11.81 10.71
CA MET A 55 9.33 -12.01 11.47
C MET A 55 8.11 -12.09 10.55
N LEU A 56 8.00 -11.17 9.58
CA LEU A 56 6.92 -11.17 8.59
C LEU A 56 6.91 -12.45 7.75
N GLN A 57 8.07 -12.87 7.27
CA GLN A 57 8.24 -14.10 6.47
C GLN A 57 7.85 -15.35 7.26
N THR A 58 8.21 -15.41 8.54
CA THR A 58 7.84 -16.50 9.43
C THR A 58 6.34 -16.55 9.63
N PHE A 59 5.73 -15.41 9.95
CA PHE A 59 4.29 -15.30 10.12
C PHE A 59 3.51 -15.67 8.86
N ALA A 60 3.94 -15.15 7.70
CA ALA A 60 3.29 -15.45 6.41
C ALA A 60 3.36 -16.94 6.07
N LYS A 61 4.49 -17.60 6.34
CA LYS A 61 4.69 -19.03 6.12
C LYS A 61 3.79 -19.87 7.04
N GLU A 62 3.72 -19.53 8.32
CA GLU A 62 2.88 -20.24 9.31
C GLU A 62 1.39 -20.09 9.00
N ARG A 63 0.96 -18.88 8.63
CA ARG A 63 -0.43 -18.57 8.36
C ARG A 63 -0.87 -18.92 6.94
N LYS A 64 0.09 -19.21 6.05
CA LYS A 64 -0.18 -19.49 4.63
C LYS A 64 -1.00 -18.36 4.01
N ILE A 65 -0.42 -17.18 3.95
CA ILE A 65 -1.09 -15.98 3.42
C ILE A 65 -0.84 -15.92 1.91
N GLY A 66 -1.91 -15.66 1.16
CA GLY A 66 -1.85 -15.34 -0.26
C GLY A 66 -2.64 -14.06 -0.57
N VAL A 67 -2.19 -13.36 -1.56
CA VAL A 67 -2.75 -12.07 -2.00
C VAL A 67 -3.14 -12.18 -3.47
N VAL A 68 -4.34 -11.74 -3.81
CA VAL A 68 -4.87 -11.64 -5.17
C VAL A 68 -4.80 -10.19 -5.63
N CYS A 69 -4.18 -9.92 -6.76
CA CYS A 69 -4.12 -8.59 -7.35
C CYS A 69 -4.78 -8.55 -8.72
N ASP A 70 -5.72 -7.66 -8.90
CA ASP A 70 -6.19 -7.27 -10.22
C ASP A 70 -5.41 -6.03 -10.65
N PHE A 71 -4.46 -6.20 -11.56
CA PHE A 71 -3.70 -5.07 -12.05
C PHE A 71 -4.48 -4.18 -13.02
N ASN A 72 -5.44 -4.75 -13.75
CA ASN A 72 -6.24 -4.05 -14.75
C ASN A 72 -5.43 -3.08 -15.62
N GLY A 73 -4.26 -3.56 -16.09
CA GLY A 73 -3.34 -2.76 -16.89
C GLY A 73 -2.58 -1.66 -16.14
N SER A 74 -2.66 -1.61 -14.81
CA SER A 74 -1.92 -0.66 -13.97
C SER A 74 -0.41 -0.77 -14.18
N SER A 75 0.29 0.35 -14.03
CA SER A 75 1.75 0.43 -14.02
C SER A 75 2.40 -0.46 -12.94
N ARG A 76 1.66 -0.80 -11.88
CA ARG A 76 2.07 -1.73 -10.81
C ARG A 76 2.41 -3.12 -11.33
N ALA A 77 1.82 -3.58 -12.42
CA ALA A 77 2.17 -4.86 -13.05
C ALA A 77 3.65 -4.94 -13.46
N LEU A 78 4.26 -3.82 -13.77
CA LEU A 78 5.68 -3.69 -14.13
C LEU A 78 6.60 -3.38 -12.93
N CYS A 79 6.05 -3.23 -11.73
CA CYS A 79 6.76 -2.81 -10.53
C CYS A 79 7.34 -4.00 -9.73
N ILE A 80 7.37 -3.90 -8.42
CA ILE A 80 8.03 -4.85 -7.53
C ILE A 80 7.08 -5.87 -6.88
N ASP A 81 5.76 -5.69 -7.00
CA ASP A 81 4.74 -6.38 -6.21
C ASP A 81 4.94 -7.88 -6.14
N LYS A 82 5.02 -8.54 -7.30
CA LYS A 82 5.19 -10.00 -7.36
C LYS A 82 6.43 -10.50 -6.63
N ASN A 83 7.55 -9.82 -6.83
CA ASN A 83 8.81 -10.21 -6.22
C ASN A 83 8.79 -9.92 -4.73
N PHE A 84 8.27 -8.76 -4.33
CA PHE A 84 8.16 -8.37 -2.93
C PHE A 84 7.34 -9.39 -2.12
N PHE A 85 6.12 -9.70 -2.55
CA PHE A 85 5.27 -10.66 -1.85
C PHE A 85 5.90 -12.06 -1.79
N LYS A 86 6.48 -12.52 -2.90
CA LYS A 86 7.17 -13.82 -2.96
C LYS A 86 8.34 -13.90 -1.97
N GLU A 87 9.14 -12.86 -1.87
CA GLU A 87 10.24 -12.78 -0.91
C GLU A 87 9.76 -12.81 0.54
N GLN A 88 8.54 -12.33 0.81
CA GLN A 88 7.93 -12.37 2.13
C GLN A 88 7.18 -13.68 2.43
N ASN A 89 7.36 -14.74 1.63
CA ASN A 89 6.64 -16.02 1.73
C ASN A 89 5.11 -15.86 1.60
N ILE A 90 4.66 -14.83 0.91
CA ILE A 90 3.25 -14.58 0.59
C ILE A 90 3.00 -15.05 -0.83
N ASN A 91 2.05 -15.96 -1.02
CA ASN A 91 1.64 -16.38 -2.35
C ASN A 91 0.96 -15.22 -3.09
N PHE A 92 1.32 -15.04 -4.35
CA PHE A 92 0.81 -13.92 -5.14
C PHE A 92 0.10 -14.41 -6.39
N TYR A 93 -1.16 -14.09 -6.49
CA TYR A 93 -2.04 -14.40 -7.61
C TYR A 93 -2.39 -13.10 -8.32
N SER A 94 -2.39 -13.08 -9.63
CA SER A 94 -2.67 -11.85 -10.38
C SER A 94 -3.49 -12.11 -11.62
N ILE A 95 -4.38 -11.15 -11.92
CA ILE A 95 -5.19 -11.10 -13.13
C ILE A 95 -5.00 -9.77 -13.86
N ASN A 96 -5.35 -9.72 -15.13
CA ASN A 96 -5.41 -8.54 -15.99
C ASN A 96 -4.11 -7.70 -16.00
N GLU A 97 -2.95 -8.37 -16.06
CA GLU A 97 -1.66 -7.71 -15.95
C GLU A 97 -1.30 -6.80 -17.13
N ASN A 98 -1.74 -7.18 -18.33
CA ASN A 98 -1.28 -6.57 -19.58
C ASN A 98 -2.38 -5.80 -20.32
N GLU A 99 -3.56 -5.73 -19.78
CA GLU A 99 -4.72 -5.13 -20.44
C GLU A 99 -5.66 -4.46 -19.43
N ILE A 100 -6.36 -3.43 -19.89
CA ILE A 100 -7.44 -2.79 -19.15
C ILE A 100 -8.73 -3.49 -19.54
N VAL A 101 -9.35 -4.17 -18.58
CA VAL A 101 -10.55 -5.00 -18.79
C VAL A 101 -11.82 -4.30 -18.28
N HIS A 102 -11.66 -3.41 -17.31
CA HIS A 102 -12.75 -2.65 -16.70
C HIS A 102 -12.28 -1.24 -16.30
N GLU A 103 -13.11 -0.46 -15.65
CA GLU A 103 -12.72 0.86 -15.16
C GLU A 103 -11.54 0.79 -14.19
N ILE A 104 -10.64 1.77 -14.32
CA ILE A 104 -9.35 1.81 -13.59
C ILE A 104 -9.45 2.42 -12.19
N ILE A 105 -10.65 2.73 -11.72
CA ILE A 105 -10.89 3.32 -10.40
C ILE A 105 -11.10 2.17 -9.40
N PRO A 106 -10.34 2.08 -8.30
CA PRO A 106 -10.45 0.98 -7.33
C PRO A 106 -11.65 1.16 -6.38
N GLU A 107 -12.83 1.34 -6.93
CA GLU A 107 -14.10 1.39 -6.20
C GLU A 107 -14.78 0.02 -6.15
N ALA A 108 -15.81 -0.10 -5.32
CA ALA A 108 -16.46 -1.37 -5.03
C ALA A 108 -16.95 -2.12 -6.28
N GLU A 109 -17.42 -1.40 -7.30
CA GLU A 109 -17.92 -1.94 -8.55
C GLU A 109 -16.81 -2.66 -9.35
N ASN A 110 -15.59 -2.19 -9.24
CA ASN A 110 -14.43 -2.72 -9.95
C ASN A 110 -13.69 -3.78 -9.13
N LEU A 111 -13.77 -3.73 -7.81
CA LEU A 111 -13.21 -4.74 -6.91
C LEU A 111 -13.93 -6.10 -7.00
N ILE A 112 -15.07 -6.16 -7.68
CA ILE A 112 -15.78 -7.41 -7.90
C ILE A 112 -14.94 -8.46 -8.65
N TYR A 113 -14.03 -8.04 -9.53
CA TYR A 113 -13.15 -8.94 -10.27
C TYR A 113 -12.13 -9.61 -9.34
N VAL A 114 -11.57 -8.87 -8.39
CA VAL A 114 -10.71 -9.42 -7.33
C VAL A 114 -11.50 -10.41 -6.47
N ALA A 115 -12.72 -10.03 -6.06
CA ALA A 115 -13.57 -10.88 -5.24
C ALA A 115 -13.92 -12.19 -5.93
N GLN A 116 -14.30 -12.16 -7.22
CA GLN A 116 -14.58 -13.33 -8.03
C GLN A 116 -13.36 -14.24 -8.18
N GLU A 117 -12.19 -13.68 -8.41
CA GLU A 117 -10.96 -14.45 -8.51
C GLU A 117 -10.58 -15.11 -7.18
N MET A 118 -10.73 -14.40 -6.05
CA MET A 118 -10.56 -14.99 -4.73
C MET A 118 -11.50 -16.17 -4.50
N GLU A 119 -12.80 -16.00 -4.83
CA GLU A 119 -13.78 -17.08 -4.69
C GLU A 119 -13.48 -18.28 -5.60
N ARG A 120 -12.97 -18.05 -6.81
CA ARG A 120 -12.51 -19.09 -7.72
C ARG A 120 -11.36 -19.87 -7.11
N LEU A 121 -10.32 -19.19 -6.66
CA LEU A 121 -9.14 -19.77 -6.03
C LEU A 121 -9.51 -20.58 -4.77
N GLN A 122 -10.38 -20.05 -3.93
CA GLN A 122 -10.87 -20.76 -2.73
C GLN A 122 -11.60 -22.07 -3.08
N LYS A 123 -12.41 -22.08 -4.17
CA LYS A 123 -13.08 -23.28 -4.67
C LYS A 123 -12.09 -24.30 -5.23
N GLU A 124 -11.00 -23.86 -5.83
CA GLU A 124 -9.92 -24.70 -6.34
C GLU A 124 -8.97 -25.23 -5.24
N GLY A 125 -9.17 -24.81 -4.00
CA GLY A 125 -8.40 -25.29 -2.84
C GLY A 125 -7.26 -24.37 -2.41
N HIS A 126 -7.09 -23.21 -3.01
CA HIS A 126 -6.13 -22.18 -2.61
C HIS A 126 -6.64 -21.42 -1.38
N LYS A 127 -6.65 -22.09 -0.22
CA LYS A 127 -7.18 -21.55 1.04
C LYS A 127 -6.37 -20.38 1.61
N ASP A 128 -5.20 -20.15 1.08
CA ASP A 128 -4.32 -19.03 1.38
C ASP A 128 -4.73 -17.72 0.69
N ALA A 129 -5.58 -17.74 -0.35
CA ALA A 129 -6.08 -16.55 -1.04
C ALA A 129 -7.07 -15.78 -0.12
N VAL A 130 -6.55 -15.04 0.87
CA VAL A 130 -7.31 -14.41 1.94
C VAL A 130 -7.40 -12.89 1.85
N LEU A 131 -6.51 -12.27 1.08
CA LEU A 131 -6.52 -10.84 0.78
C LEU A 131 -6.49 -10.60 -0.71
N GLY A 132 -7.11 -9.52 -1.13
CA GLY A 132 -7.03 -9.06 -2.51
C GLY A 132 -6.98 -7.55 -2.58
N TYR A 133 -6.44 -7.01 -3.67
CA TYR A 133 -6.41 -5.59 -3.92
C TYR A 133 -6.43 -5.27 -5.41
N MET A 134 -6.86 -4.06 -5.72
CA MET A 134 -6.78 -3.47 -7.04
C MET A 134 -6.15 -2.08 -6.91
N PRO A 135 -5.02 -1.81 -7.58
CA PRO A 135 -4.48 -0.46 -7.70
C PRO A 135 -5.19 0.29 -8.84
N ASP A 136 -5.11 1.63 -8.82
CA ASP A 136 -5.47 2.43 -9.98
C ASP A 136 -4.36 2.44 -11.06
N CYS A 137 -4.51 3.24 -12.12
CA CYS A 137 -3.65 3.14 -13.30
C CYS A 137 -2.17 3.49 -13.02
N ASP A 138 -1.89 4.46 -12.19
CA ASP A 138 -0.53 4.87 -11.78
C ASP A 138 -0.08 4.25 -10.45
N GLY A 139 -1.02 3.61 -9.74
CA GLY A 139 -0.74 2.74 -8.61
C GLY A 139 -0.51 3.46 -7.28
N ASP A 140 -1.02 4.68 -7.15
CA ASP A 140 -0.94 5.47 -5.92
C ASP A 140 -2.16 5.26 -5.01
N ARG A 141 -3.26 4.71 -5.52
CA ARG A 141 -4.47 4.33 -4.79
C ARG A 141 -4.75 2.85 -4.93
N GLY A 142 -5.42 2.29 -3.93
CA GLY A 142 -5.87 0.91 -3.97
C GLY A 142 -6.89 0.63 -2.89
N ASN A 143 -7.76 -0.32 -3.15
CA ASN A 143 -8.73 -0.81 -2.16
C ASN A 143 -8.63 -2.32 -2.01
N ILE A 144 -9.18 -2.82 -0.92
CA ILE A 144 -8.96 -4.17 -0.41
C ILE A 144 -10.22 -5.00 -0.44
N VAL A 145 -10.03 -6.27 -0.77
CA VAL A 145 -10.99 -7.37 -0.61
C VAL A 145 -10.41 -8.35 0.39
N TYR A 146 -11.23 -8.92 1.29
CA TYR A 146 -10.79 -9.98 2.18
C TYR A 146 -11.71 -11.19 2.10
N TRP A 147 -11.17 -12.35 2.43
CA TRP A 147 -11.95 -13.57 2.54
C TRP A 147 -12.61 -13.67 3.92
N ASP A 148 -13.94 -13.73 3.94
CA ASP A 148 -14.69 -13.96 5.18
C ASP A 148 -14.95 -15.46 5.37
N GLU A 149 -14.26 -16.06 6.33
CA GLU A 149 -14.37 -17.48 6.62
C GLU A 149 -15.77 -17.88 7.15
N LYS A 150 -16.48 -16.98 7.80
CA LYS A 150 -17.83 -17.28 8.30
C LYS A 150 -18.86 -17.25 7.18
N LEU A 151 -18.74 -16.28 6.31
CA LEU A 151 -19.63 -16.12 5.16
C LEU A 151 -19.22 -16.97 3.96
N GLN A 152 -18.00 -17.53 3.97
CA GLN A 152 -17.39 -18.28 2.86
C GLN A 152 -17.46 -17.50 1.54
N LYS A 153 -17.12 -16.23 1.59
CA LYS A 153 -17.10 -15.35 0.42
C LYS A 153 -16.04 -14.24 0.54
N ALA A 154 -15.69 -13.68 -0.59
CA ALA A 154 -14.89 -12.47 -0.66
C ALA A 154 -15.74 -11.24 -0.33
N VAL A 155 -15.24 -10.37 0.51
CA VAL A 155 -15.92 -9.14 0.96
C VAL A 155 -15.09 -7.92 0.57
N ILE A 156 -15.71 -7.00 -0.15
CA ILE A 156 -15.11 -5.76 -0.60
C ILE A 156 -15.21 -4.73 0.53
N LEU A 157 -14.10 -4.13 0.91
CA LEU A 157 -14.07 -3.01 1.86
C LEU A 157 -14.32 -1.69 1.15
N LYS A 158 -15.03 -0.79 1.82
CA LYS A 158 -15.16 0.60 1.37
C LYS A 158 -13.90 1.39 1.70
N ALA A 159 -13.59 2.43 0.95
CA ALA A 159 -12.37 3.25 1.16
C ALA A 159 -12.19 3.70 2.61
N GLN A 160 -13.26 4.18 3.27
CA GLN A 160 -13.23 4.56 4.69
C GLN A 160 -12.89 3.38 5.64
N GLU A 161 -13.24 2.17 5.27
CA GLU A 161 -12.92 0.95 6.03
C GLU A 161 -11.48 0.53 5.80
N VAL A 162 -11.01 0.61 4.56
CA VAL A 162 -9.59 0.36 4.22
C VAL A 162 -8.69 1.33 4.98
N PHE A 163 -9.01 2.63 4.95
CA PHE A 163 -8.24 3.62 5.69
C PHE A 163 -8.28 3.38 7.20
N SER A 164 -9.45 3.03 7.75
CA SER A 164 -9.57 2.70 9.18
C SER A 164 -8.72 1.48 9.57
N LEU A 165 -8.68 0.46 8.71
CA LEU A 165 -7.84 -0.73 8.91
C LEU A 165 -6.35 -0.37 8.87
N SER A 166 -5.94 0.46 7.93
CA SER A 166 -4.56 0.95 7.81
C SER A 166 -4.14 1.77 9.04
N VAL A 167 -5.02 2.66 9.53
CA VAL A 167 -4.79 3.43 10.76
C VAL A 167 -4.65 2.51 11.97
N LEU A 168 -5.53 1.50 12.09
CA LEU A 168 -5.45 0.52 13.19
C LEU A 168 -4.12 -0.23 13.15
N ALA A 169 -3.71 -0.73 11.99
CA ALA A 169 -2.47 -1.49 11.82
C ALA A 169 -1.25 -0.62 12.15
N GLU A 170 -1.18 0.58 11.58
CA GLU A 170 -0.03 1.48 11.75
C GLU A 170 0.11 2.00 13.18
N LEU A 171 -0.97 2.44 13.79
CA LEU A 171 -0.93 2.88 15.19
C LEU A 171 -0.55 1.75 16.14
N THR A 172 -1.10 0.54 15.92
CA THR A 172 -0.78 -0.61 16.75
C THR A 172 0.69 -0.97 16.65
N TYR A 173 1.23 -1.03 15.43
CA TYR A 173 2.65 -1.30 15.21
C TYR A 173 3.55 -0.24 15.83
N SER A 174 3.25 1.03 15.59
CA SER A 174 4.03 2.17 16.07
C SER A 174 4.05 2.22 17.61
N ILE A 175 2.93 1.99 18.28
CA ILE A 175 2.81 1.95 19.74
C ILE A 175 3.57 0.74 20.31
N TRP A 176 3.42 -0.43 19.69
CA TRP A 176 4.14 -1.63 20.10
C TRP A 176 5.66 -1.43 20.00
N LYS A 177 6.14 -0.90 18.90
CA LYS A 177 7.55 -0.62 18.64
C LYS A 177 8.15 0.35 19.66
N ASN A 178 7.40 1.36 20.07
CA ASN A 178 7.82 2.41 20.99
C ASN A 178 7.29 2.22 22.43
N SER A 179 6.91 1.00 22.80
CA SER A 179 6.27 0.71 24.10
C SER A 179 7.11 1.02 25.33
N SER A 180 8.42 1.13 25.19
CA SER A 180 9.36 1.52 26.27
C SER A 180 9.63 3.03 26.34
N ASP A 181 9.16 3.82 25.37
CA ASP A 181 9.36 5.27 25.34
C ASP A 181 8.13 5.99 25.91
N SER A 182 8.24 6.47 27.14
CA SER A 182 7.18 7.23 27.80
C SER A 182 6.91 8.63 27.18
N SER A 183 7.82 9.12 26.34
CA SER A 183 7.65 10.38 25.63
C SER A 183 6.94 10.23 24.27
N PHE A 184 6.72 8.99 23.83
CA PHE A 184 6.09 8.70 22.54
C PHE A 184 4.65 9.21 22.48
N LYS A 185 4.34 10.02 21.46
CA LYS A 185 3.05 10.68 21.27
C LYS A 185 2.41 10.22 19.95
N PRO A 186 1.76 9.05 19.92
CA PRO A 186 1.13 8.56 18.67
C PRO A 186 -0.01 9.47 18.24
N ALA A 187 -0.09 9.73 16.94
CA ALA A 187 -1.18 10.51 16.37
C ALA A 187 -1.43 10.17 14.91
N VAL A 188 -2.56 10.61 14.39
CA VAL A 188 -2.95 10.53 12.99
C VAL A 188 -3.51 11.88 12.53
N ALA A 189 -3.25 12.25 11.28
CA ALA A 189 -3.81 13.45 10.66
C ALA A 189 -4.79 13.05 9.55
N VAL A 190 -5.98 13.63 9.55
CA VAL A 190 -7.04 13.33 8.59
C VAL A 190 -7.75 14.59 8.13
N ASN A 191 -8.49 14.54 7.03
CA ASN A 191 -9.37 15.64 6.64
C ASN A 191 -10.74 15.58 7.35
N CYS A 192 -11.50 16.66 7.28
CA CYS A 192 -12.81 16.78 7.93
C CYS A 192 -13.80 15.67 7.57
N PRO A 193 -13.98 15.22 6.31
CA PRO A 193 -14.98 14.21 5.95
C PRO A 193 -14.55 12.77 6.25
N THR A 194 -13.33 12.54 6.73
CA THR A 194 -12.88 11.21 7.15
C THR A 194 -13.73 10.68 8.29
N SER A 195 -14.07 9.40 8.24
CA SER A 195 -14.93 8.71 9.22
C SER A 195 -14.46 8.90 10.66
N MET A 196 -15.41 9.08 11.58
CA MET A 196 -15.19 9.12 13.03
C MET A 196 -14.68 7.79 13.62
N ARG A 197 -14.67 6.71 12.84
CA ARG A 197 -14.00 5.45 13.23
C ARG A 197 -12.53 5.67 13.60
N ILE A 198 -11.88 6.68 12.98
CA ILE A 198 -10.49 7.01 13.26
C ILE A 198 -10.34 7.49 14.72
N GLU A 199 -11.25 8.33 15.23
CA GLU A 199 -11.25 8.76 16.63
C GLU A 199 -11.50 7.58 17.59
N GLU A 200 -12.38 6.67 17.22
CA GLU A 200 -12.64 5.47 18.05
C GLU A 200 -11.41 4.58 18.16
N ILE A 201 -10.71 4.35 17.05
CA ILE A 201 -9.46 3.59 17.00
C ILE A 201 -8.39 4.30 17.82
N ALA A 202 -8.15 5.59 17.53
CA ALA A 202 -7.12 6.38 18.18
C ALA A 202 -7.35 6.46 19.70
N ASN A 203 -8.58 6.73 20.14
CA ASN A 203 -8.92 6.79 21.55
C ASN A 203 -8.65 5.47 22.29
N LYS A 204 -8.98 4.33 21.68
CA LYS A 204 -8.69 2.99 22.26
C LYS A 204 -7.21 2.71 22.37
N LEU A 205 -6.41 3.28 21.49
CA LEU A 205 -4.94 3.10 21.44
C LEU A 205 -4.18 4.22 22.16
N GLY A 206 -4.86 5.21 22.75
CA GLY A 206 -4.21 6.35 23.41
C GLY A 206 -3.52 7.33 22.42
N ALA A 207 -3.94 7.34 21.17
CA ALA A 207 -3.42 8.23 20.13
C ALA A 207 -4.31 9.47 19.97
N LYS A 208 -3.75 10.55 19.37
CA LYS A 208 -4.51 11.75 19.00
C LYS A 208 -4.91 11.77 17.54
N VAL A 209 -6.04 12.40 17.24
CA VAL A 209 -6.48 12.72 15.88
C VAL A 209 -6.42 14.22 15.67
N PHE A 210 -5.80 14.63 14.57
CA PHE A 210 -5.79 16.01 14.09
C PHE A 210 -6.55 16.09 12.79
N ARG A 211 -7.49 17.06 12.69
CA ARG A 211 -8.31 17.23 11.49
C ARG A 211 -7.94 18.51 10.75
N ALA A 212 -7.71 18.37 9.45
CA ALA A 212 -7.52 19.47 8.51
C ALA A 212 -8.78 19.73 7.68
N GLU A 213 -8.80 20.85 6.99
CA GLU A 213 -9.74 21.07 5.89
C GLU A 213 -9.54 20.04 4.77
N VAL A 214 -10.55 19.95 3.89
CA VAL A 214 -10.51 19.07 2.71
C VAL A 214 -9.33 19.47 1.82
N GLY A 215 -8.62 18.47 1.32
CA GLY A 215 -7.48 18.61 0.43
C GLY A 215 -6.21 17.99 1.00
N GLU A 216 -5.56 17.21 0.19
CA GLU A 216 -4.34 16.46 0.56
C GLU A 216 -3.27 17.38 1.17
N ALA A 217 -3.00 18.52 0.52
CA ALA A 217 -2.00 19.48 1.00
C ALA A 217 -2.29 19.98 2.43
N ASN A 218 -3.57 20.15 2.79
CA ASN A 218 -3.95 20.60 4.13
C ASN A 218 -3.61 19.54 5.19
N VAL A 219 -3.88 18.28 4.90
CA VAL A 219 -3.57 17.14 5.79
C VAL A 219 -2.06 16.99 5.95
N VAL A 220 -1.31 17.05 4.84
CA VAL A 220 0.16 16.95 4.85
C VAL A 220 0.78 18.09 5.65
N ASN A 221 0.32 19.33 5.46
CA ASN A 221 0.84 20.48 6.20
C ASN A 221 0.52 20.38 7.70
N LEU A 222 -0.70 19.99 8.06
CA LEU A 222 -1.08 19.73 9.44
C LEU A 222 -0.19 18.66 10.08
N ALA A 223 0.05 17.54 9.37
CA ALA A 223 0.92 16.49 9.87
C ALA A 223 2.35 16.97 10.10
N ARG A 224 2.90 17.80 9.18
CA ARG A 224 4.24 18.41 9.35
C ARG A 224 4.30 19.32 10.58
N GLU A 225 3.28 20.17 10.78
CA GLU A 225 3.17 21.03 11.96
C GLU A 225 3.17 20.21 13.25
N LYS A 226 2.32 19.20 13.33
CA LYS A 226 2.19 18.36 14.53
C LYS A 226 3.43 17.48 14.79
N ARG A 227 4.11 17.02 13.74
CA ARG A 227 5.43 16.37 13.87
C ARG A 227 6.46 17.32 14.49
N ALA A 228 6.46 18.61 14.12
CA ALA A 228 7.32 19.62 14.73
C ALA A 228 6.99 19.87 16.22
N GLU A 229 5.75 19.64 16.65
CA GLU A 229 5.32 19.67 18.06
C GLU A 229 5.67 18.37 18.84
N GLY A 230 6.33 17.41 18.19
CA GLY A 230 6.78 16.16 18.79
C GLY A 230 5.76 15.02 18.74
N TYR A 231 4.69 15.12 17.94
CA TYR A 231 3.80 13.99 17.69
C TYR A 231 4.39 13.04 16.65
N ASN A 232 4.21 11.76 16.87
CA ASN A 232 4.52 10.74 15.86
C ASN A 232 3.29 10.50 14.98
N ILE A 233 3.32 11.02 13.76
CA ILE A 233 2.26 10.84 12.76
C ILE A 233 2.86 10.07 11.59
N ARG A 234 2.74 8.77 11.60
CA ARG A 234 3.19 7.91 10.50
C ARG A 234 2.14 7.77 9.42
N ILE A 235 0.86 7.74 9.79
CA ILE A 235 -0.24 7.63 8.84
C ILE A 235 -1.07 8.92 8.82
N LEU A 236 -1.36 9.38 7.62
CA LEU A 236 -2.21 10.53 7.39
C LEU A 236 -3.02 10.30 6.10
N GLY A 237 -4.12 11.03 5.92
CA GLY A 237 -4.82 10.94 4.65
C GLY A 237 -6.28 11.35 4.68
N GLU A 238 -6.92 11.05 3.58
CA GLU A 238 -8.34 11.27 3.33
C GLU A 238 -9.05 9.92 3.23
N GLY A 239 -9.98 9.64 4.12
CA GLY A 239 -10.64 8.33 4.18
C GLY A 239 -11.49 7.98 2.95
N SER A 240 -11.84 8.94 2.11
CA SER A 240 -12.53 8.71 0.85
C SER A 240 -11.60 8.27 -0.28
N ASN A 241 -10.32 8.64 -0.21
CA ASN A 241 -9.32 8.40 -1.25
C ASN A 241 -8.18 7.48 -0.80
N GLY A 242 -8.27 6.95 0.43
CA GLY A 242 -7.20 6.20 1.06
C GLY A 242 -6.30 7.06 1.94
N GLY A 243 -5.30 6.44 2.51
CA GLY A 243 -4.32 7.10 3.36
C GLY A 243 -2.91 6.93 2.82
N THR A 244 -1.98 7.64 3.42
CA THR A 244 -0.55 7.49 3.15
C THR A 244 0.25 7.40 4.45
N ILE A 245 1.37 6.75 4.36
CA ILE A 245 2.33 6.52 5.46
C ILE A 245 3.57 7.37 5.23
#